data_895a6c1fc6332f46474a06a585664404
#
_entry.id   895a6c1fc6332f46474a06a585664404
#
_cell.length_a   1.000
_cell.length_b   1.000
_cell.length_c   1.000
_cell.angle_alpha   90.00
_cell.angle_beta   90.00
_cell.angle_gamma   90.00
#
_symmetry.space_group_name_H-M   'P 1'
#
loop_
_entity.id
_entity.type
_entity.pdbx_description
1 polymer ?
#
loop_
_entity_poly.entity_id
_entity_poly.type
_entity_poly.pdbx_seq_one_letter_code
_entity_poly.pdbx_strand_id
1 'polypeptide(L)'
;MRLVFEQNRSGGDRNFGYLLGDREARTGVLIDPSYSPEVFVERARAQSLSISHVINTHSHPDHTNGNEQALALTGATFAAHPMLRPNVALDDGATLSIGELRLTAHHVPGHCVDHLVLYESVHRLLITGDLLFVGKVGGTQNDADARTEWRSLQRLLTLVPDETTVWPGHDYGVRPSSTIWLEKHTNPFLLCENEAAFLRLKAEWAQFKQRLGLK
;
A
#
# COMPACT_ATOMS: atom_id res chain seq x y z
N MET A 1 23.26 -5.27 5.66
CA MET A 1 21.81 -4.94 5.78
C MET A 1 21.04 -6.19 6.14
N ARG A 2 20.18 -6.12 7.13
CA ARG A 2 19.28 -7.21 7.53
C ARG A 2 17.84 -6.69 7.58
N LEU A 3 17.06 -7.04 6.57
CA LEU A 3 15.67 -6.62 6.42
C LEU A 3 14.81 -7.10 7.61
N VAL A 4 14.01 -6.20 8.16
CA VAL A 4 12.83 -6.49 8.96
C VAL A 4 11.61 -6.04 8.16
N PHE A 5 10.71 -6.97 7.87
CA PHE A 5 9.44 -6.67 7.20
C PHE A 5 8.32 -7.48 7.85
N GLU A 6 7.30 -6.80 8.31
CA GLU A 6 6.16 -7.42 8.96
C GLU A 6 4.86 -6.80 8.46
N GLN A 7 3.92 -7.65 8.07
CA GLN A 7 2.54 -7.31 7.80
C GLN A 7 1.69 -7.68 9.02
N ASN A 8 0.89 -6.76 9.52
CA ASN A 8 -0.01 -7.02 10.64
C ASN A 8 -1.39 -6.46 10.33
N ARG A 9 -2.44 -7.16 10.80
CA ARG A 9 -3.78 -6.59 10.80
C ARG A 9 -3.85 -5.48 11.84
N SER A 10 -4.26 -4.29 11.43
CA SER A 10 -4.38 -3.11 12.29
C SER A 10 -5.81 -2.89 12.81
N GLY A 11 -6.81 -3.62 12.31
CA GLY A 11 -8.21 -3.48 12.70
C GLY A 11 -9.12 -3.08 11.54
N GLY A 12 -10.17 -2.30 11.84
CA GLY A 12 -11.10 -1.77 10.85
C GLY A 12 -11.74 -2.81 9.93
N ASP A 13 -11.85 -2.53 8.63
CA ASP A 13 -12.30 -3.49 7.62
C ASP A 13 -11.12 -4.34 7.12
N ARG A 14 -10.49 -5.07 8.02
CA ARG A 14 -9.35 -5.96 7.74
C ARG A 14 -8.13 -5.21 7.20
N ASN A 15 -7.90 -3.98 7.71
CA ASN A 15 -6.75 -3.18 7.31
C ASN A 15 -5.44 -3.86 7.67
N PHE A 16 -4.49 -3.77 6.76
CA PHE A 16 -3.09 -4.09 7.00
C PHE A 16 -2.27 -2.83 7.22
N GLY A 17 -1.35 -2.90 8.17
CA GLY A 17 -0.25 -1.97 8.31
C GLY A 17 1.08 -2.72 8.28
N TYR A 18 2.18 -1.98 8.15
CA TYR A 18 3.48 -2.56 7.92
C TYR A 18 4.55 -1.96 8.81
N LEU A 19 5.49 -2.81 9.25
CA LEU A 19 6.78 -2.43 9.81
C LEU A 19 7.85 -2.81 8.77
N LEU A 20 8.61 -1.83 8.32
CA LEU A 20 9.78 -2.02 7.47
C LEU A 20 11.01 -1.43 8.15
N GLY A 21 12.13 -2.14 8.21
CA GLY A 21 13.33 -1.64 8.87
C GLY A 21 14.63 -2.33 8.48
N ASP A 22 15.72 -1.66 8.79
CA ASP A 22 17.07 -2.17 8.72
C ASP A 22 17.57 -2.48 10.15
N ARG A 23 17.74 -3.77 10.43
CA ARG A 23 18.16 -4.25 11.77
C ARG A 23 19.57 -3.79 12.14
N GLU A 24 20.49 -3.71 11.18
CA GLU A 24 21.86 -3.29 11.44
C GLU A 24 21.93 -1.80 11.75
N ALA A 25 21.18 -0.98 11.00
CA ALA A 25 21.04 0.44 11.27
C ALA A 25 20.12 0.76 12.47
N ARG A 26 19.37 -0.24 12.97
CA ARG A 26 18.39 -0.12 14.05
C ARG A 26 17.33 0.96 13.77
N THR A 27 16.94 1.12 12.53
CA THR A 27 15.93 2.11 12.11
C THR A 27 14.84 1.44 11.31
N GLY A 28 13.62 1.96 11.43
CA GLY A 28 12.47 1.48 10.71
C GLY A 28 11.42 2.54 10.50
N VAL A 29 10.38 2.17 9.75
CA VAL A 29 9.20 3.01 9.50
C VAL A 29 7.93 2.20 9.74
N LEU A 30 6.87 2.88 10.13
CA LEU A 30 5.51 2.33 10.15
C LEU A 30 4.76 2.84 8.92
N ILE A 31 4.04 1.96 8.24
CA ILE A 31 3.23 2.30 7.07
C ILE A 31 1.80 1.91 7.36
N ASP A 32 0.88 2.87 7.27
CA ASP A 32 -0.54 2.74 7.59
C ASP A 32 -0.79 2.01 8.95
N PRO A 33 -0.23 2.50 10.08
CA PRO A 33 -0.38 1.82 11.38
C PRO A 33 -1.82 1.81 11.90
N SER A 34 -2.67 2.72 11.39
CA SER A 34 -4.12 2.68 11.46
C SER A 34 -4.67 2.48 12.90
N TYR A 35 -5.59 1.53 13.10
CA TYR A 35 -6.35 1.35 14.36
C TYR A 35 -5.53 0.84 15.56
N SER A 36 -4.34 0.28 15.35
CA SER A 36 -3.54 -0.35 16.41
C SER A 36 -2.06 0.02 16.31
N PRO A 37 -1.70 1.31 16.31
CA PRO A 37 -0.30 1.75 16.16
C PRO A 37 0.60 1.22 17.27
N GLU A 38 0.08 1.00 18.49
CA GLU A 38 0.82 0.42 19.61
C GLU A 38 1.38 -0.97 19.30
N VAL A 39 0.65 -1.80 18.55
CA VAL A 39 1.09 -3.14 18.15
C VAL A 39 2.35 -3.02 17.28
N PHE A 40 2.38 -2.11 16.31
CA PHE A 40 3.54 -1.89 15.45
C PHE A 40 4.74 -1.33 16.22
N VAL A 41 4.49 -0.43 17.18
CA VAL A 41 5.54 0.14 18.04
C VAL A 41 6.16 -0.94 18.93
N GLU A 42 5.36 -1.83 19.52
CA GLU A 42 5.85 -2.96 20.31
C GLU A 42 6.68 -3.92 19.46
N ARG A 43 6.23 -4.23 18.25
CA ARG A 43 6.99 -5.08 17.31
C ARG A 43 8.30 -4.43 16.90
N ALA A 44 8.31 -3.13 16.62
CA ALA A 44 9.54 -2.38 16.35
C ALA A 44 10.53 -2.46 17.52
N ARG A 45 10.05 -2.27 18.76
CA ARG A 45 10.86 -2.40 19.99
C ARG A 45 11.43 -3.82 20.14
N ALA A 46 10.61 -4.85 19.90
CA ALA A 46 11.05 -6.24 19.95
C ALA A 46 12.14 -6.56 18.91
N GLN A 47 12.16 -5.84 17.79
CA GLN A 47 13.21 -5.91 16.76
C GLN A 47 14.40 -4.95 17.03
N SER A 48 14.36 -4.19 18.15
CA SER A 48 15.34 -3.15 18.49
C SER A 48 15.45 -2.04 17.43
N LEU A 49 14.32 -1.69 16.81
CA LEU A 49 14.22 -0.62 15.82
C LEU A 49 13.70 0.67 16.47
N SER A 50 14.35 1.80 16.16
CA SER A 50 13.79 3.14 16.35
C SER A 50 12.98 3.52 15.11
N ILE A 51 11.76 3.99 15.28
CA ILE A 51 10.91 4.40 14.17
C ILE A 51 11.26 5.84 13.78
N SER A 52 11.69 6.02 12.53
CA SER A 52 12.07 7.32 11.97
C SER A 52 10.88 8.03 11.32
N HIS A 53 9.99 7.29 10.68
CA HIS A 53 8.83 7.85 10.00
C HIS A 53 7.57 7.03 10.22
N VAL A 54 6.43 7.73 10.23
CA VAL A 54 5.10 7.17 10.00
C VAL A 54 4.68 7.60 8.60
N ILE A 55 4.34 6.64 7.75
CA ILE A 55 4.03 6.86 6.33
C ILE A 55 2.58 6.46 6.07
N ASN A 56 1.85 7.25 5.27
CA ASN A 56 0.56 6.83 4.73
C ASN A 56 0.62 6.63 3.23
N THR A 57 -0.08 5.57 2.79
CA THR A 57 -0.29 5.32 1.36
C THR A 57 -1.28 6.33 0.77
N HIS A 58 -2.31 6.73 1.52
CA HIS A 58 -3.30 7.72 1.10
C HIS A 58 -4.09 8.29 2.31
N SER A 59 -4.99 9.23 2.03
CA SER A 59 -5.68 10.04 3.04
C SER A 59 -6.94 9.44 3.66
N HIS A 60 -7.38 8.25 3.27
CA HIS A 60 -8.60 7.68 3.85
C HIS A 60 -8.47 7.48 5.37
N PRO A 61 -9.55 7.75 6.13
CA PRO A 61 -9.49 7.74 7.60
C PRO A 61 -9.05 6.41 8.20
N ASP A 62 -9.36 5.30 7.57
CA ASP A 62 -8.98 3.96 8.02
C ASP A 62 -7.50 3.61 7.79
N HIS A 63 -6.75 4.47 7.09
CA HIS A 63 -5.29 4.40 6.98
C HIS A 63 -4.60 5.44 7.87
N THR A 64 -5.26 6.57 8.16
CA THR A 64 -4.64 7.72 8.84
C THR A 64 -5.04 7.87 10.30
N ASN A 65 -6.10 7.19 10.78
CA ASN A 65 -6.69 7.35 12.11
C ASN A 65 -5.75 7.02 13.27
N GLY A 66 -4.68 6.25 13.05
CA GLY A 66 -3.64 5.94 14.05
C GLY A 66 -2.43 6.87 14.04
N ASN A 67 -2.36 7.83 13.11
CA ASN A 67 -1.15 8.65 12.91
C ASN A 67 -0.74 9.43 14.15
N GLU A 68 -1.69 10.14 14.78
CA GLU A 68 -1.41 10.95 15.97
C GLU A 68 -0.80 10.10 17.09
N GLN A 69 -1.40 8.95 17.35
CA GLN A 69 -0.93 8.01 18.36
C GLN A 69 0.44 7.41 17.98
N ALA A 70 0.63 7.00 16.72
CA ALA A 70 1.92 6.47 16.24
C ALA A 70 3.05 7.49 16.40
N LEU A 71 2.81 8.75 16.01
CA LEU A 71 3.76 9.84 16.13
C LEU A 71 4.09 10.15 17.60
N ALA A 72 3.08 10.19 18.48
CA ALA A 72 3.26 10.41 19.90
C ALA A 72 4.08 9.29 20.59
N LEU A 73 3.86 8.03 20.21
CA LEU A 73 4.55 6.88 20.78
C LEU A 73 6.00 6.72 20.31
N THR A 74 6.34 7.25 19.14
CA THR A 74 7.64 7.02 18.48
C THR A 74 8.53 8.26 18.41
N GLY A 75 7.93 9.46 18.43
CA GLY A 75 8.64 10.70 18.07
C GLY A 75 9.05 10.79 16.60
N ALA A 76 8.48 9.93 15.75
CA ALA A 76 8.78 9.84 14.33
C ALA A 76 8.29 11.07 13.55
N THR A 77 8.78 11.19 12.31
CA THR A 77 8.35 12.25 11.37
C THR A 77 7.24 11.71 10.46
N PHE A 78 6.21 12.51 10.20
CA PHE A 78 5.14 12.14 9.28
C PHE A 78 5.58 12.30 7.82
N ALA A 79 5.41 11.26 7.00
CA ALA A 79 5.71 11.25 5.59
C ALA A 79 4.51 10.76 4.76
N ALA A 80 4.17 11.46 3.68
CA ALA A 80 3.02 11.13 2.83
C ALA A 80 3.07 11.94 1.53
N HIS A 81 2.10 11.73 0.64
CA HIS A 81 1.88 12.60 -0.51
C HIS A 81 1.72 14.08 -0.08
N PRO A 82 2.25 15.06 -0.82
CA PRO A 82 2.21 16.49 -0.46
C PRO A 82 0.82 17.05 -0.09
N MET A 83 -0.24 16.48 -0.65
CA MET A 83 -1.62 16.91 -0.38
C MET A 83 -2.04 16.70 1.09
N LEU A 84 -1.42 15.78 1.82
CA LEU A 84 -1.64 15.58 3.26
C LEU A 84 -0.82 16.56 4.13
N ARG A 85 -0.05 17.44 3.52
CA ARG A 85 0.82 18.43 4.21
C ARG A 85 1.75 17.77 5.25
N PRO A 86 2.49 16.73 4.87
CA PRO A 86 3.39 16.02 5.77
C PRO A 86 4.63 16.85 6.09
N ASN A 87 5.41 16.39 7.09
CA ASN A 87 6.74 16.92 7.35
C ASN A 87 7.74 16.54 6.25
N VAL A 88 7.60 15.33 5.70
CA VAL A 88 8.39 14.83 4.56
C VAL A 88 7.45 14.50 3.41
N ALA A 89 7.52 15.28 2.36
CA ALA A 89 6.73 15.07 1.16
C ALA A 89 7.30 13.91 0.33
N LEU A 90 6.42 12.96 -0.02
CA LEU A 90 6.71 11.85 -0.91
C LEU A 90 6.02 12.09 -2.25
N ASP A 91 6.66 12.86 -3.11
CA ASP A 91 6.24 13.04 -4.51
C ASP A 91 6.52 11.79 -5.33
N ASP A 92 6.00 11.76 -6.57
CA ASP A 92 6.27 10.68 -7.52
C ASP A 92 7.78 10.50 -7.77
N GLY A 93 8.29 9.30 -7.51
CA GLY A 93 9.71 8.98 -7.60
C GLY A 93 10.55 9.39 -6.38
N ALA A 94 9.95 10.03 -5.37
CA ALA A 94 10.66 10.35 -4.14
C ALA A 94 11.15 9.09 -3.43
N THR A 95 12.37 9.15 -2.88
CA THR A 95 12.98 8.01 -2.18
C THR A 95 13.28 8.37 -0.72
N LEU A 96 12.80 7.55 0.20
CA LEU A 96 13.10 7.61 1.61
C LEU A 96 14.16 6.55 1.98
N SER A 97 15.21 6.98 2.69
CA SER A 97 16.25 6.07 3.21
C SER A 97 15.89 5.56 4.60
N ILE A 98 15.99 4.25 4.81
CA ILE A 98 15.76 3.57 6.09
C ILE A 98 17.00 2.71 6.36
N GLY A 99 18.06 3.30 6.93
CA GLY A 99 19.38 2.70 6.90
C GLY A 99 19.86 2.51 5.46
N GLU A 100 20.18 1.28 5.09
CA GLU A 100 20.57 0.92 3.73
C GLU A 100 19.39 0.66 2.78
N LEU A 101 18.15 0.51 3.32
CA LEU A 101 16.96 0.33 2.50
C LEU A 101 16.59 1.63 1.78
N ARG A 102 16.01 1.47 0.59
CA ARG A 102 15.50 2.57 -0.24
C ARG A 102 14.05 2.31 -0.59
N LEU A 103 13.17 3.10 -0.02
CA LEU A 103 11.73 3.02 -0.25
C LEU A 103 11.31 4.13 -1.22
N THR A 104 10.96 3.77 -2.45
CA THR A 104 10.55 4.71 -3.49
C THR A 104 9.02 4.82 -3.51
N ALA A 105 8.51 6.05 -3.46
CA ALA A 105 7.09 6.35 -3.62
C ALA A 105 6.75 6.54 -5.10
N HIS A 106 5.63 5.94 -5.55
CA HIS A 106 5.06 6.21 -6.86
C HIS A 106 3.63 6.71 -6.68
N HIS A 107 3.34 7.88 -7.27
CA HIS A 107 2.00 8.46 -7.24
C HIS A 107 1.09 7.73 -8.22
N VAL A 108 0.01 7.17 -7.72
CA VAL A 108 -0.91 6.27 -8.44
C VAL A 108 -2.37 6.64 -8.15
N PRO A 109 -2.83 7.83 -8.59
CA PRO A 109 -4.17 8.30 -8.31
C PRO A 109 -5.25 7.42 -8.95
N GLY A 110 -6.47 7.53 -8.42
CA GLY A 110 -7.66 6.82 -8.91
C GLY A 110 -8.56 6.39 -7.78
N HIS A 111 -8.13 5.47 -6.93
CA HIS A 111 -8.82 5.15 -5.68
C HIS A 111 -8.91 6.40 -4.77
N CYS A 112 -7.81 7.10 -4.61
CA CYS A 112 -7.70 8.40 -3.98
C CYS A 112 -6.74 9.28 -4.79
N VAL A 113 -6.95 10.61 -4.76
CA VAL A 113 -6.14 11.54 -5.56
C VAL A 113 -4.68 11.62 -5.11
N ASP A 114 -4.43 11.34 -3.84
CA ASP A 114 -3.11 11.41 -3.18
C ASP A 114 -2.46 10.04 -2.97
N HIS A 115 -2.96 9.01 -3.66
CA HIS A 115 -2.55 7.63 -3.42
C HIS A 115 -1.11 7.36 -3.88
N LEU A 116 -0.33 6.76 -2.97
CA LEU A 116 1.03 6.28 -3.20
C LEU A 116 1.08 4.76 -3.12
N VAL A 117 1.91 4.14 -3.95
CA VAL A 117 2.49 2.82 -3.69
C VAL A 117 3.95 3.00 -3.27
N LEU A 118 4.44 2.12 -2.41
CA LEU A 118 5.79 2.21 -1.86
C LEU A 118 6.58 0.96 -2.28
N TYR A 119 7.69 1.17 -2.99
CA TYR A 119 8.49 0.10 -3.58
C TYR A 119 9.90 0.04 -2.99
N GLU A 120 10.27 -1.10 -2.43
CA GLU A 120 11.64 -1.46 -2.06
C GLU A 120 12.19 -2.46 -3.07
N SER A 121 13.12 -2.02 -3.91
CA SER A 121 13.53 -2.74 -5.12
C SER A 121 14.47 -3.91 -4.88
N VAL A 122 15.30 -3.87 -3.83
CA VAL A 122 16.30 -4.91 -3.55
C VAL A 122 15.62 -6.23 -3.14
N HIS A 123 14.61 -6.15 -2.28
CA HIS A 123 13.84 -7.31 -1.82
C HIS A 123 12.53 -7.48 -2.61
N ARG A 124 12.26 -6.60 -3.59
CA ARG A 124 11.05 -6.61 -4.43
C ARG A 124 9.76 -6.58 -3.62
N LEU A 125 9.70 -5.67 -2.64
CA LEU A 125 8.53 -5.44 -1.79
C LEU A 125 7.74 -4.25 -2.32
N LEU A 126 6.48 -4.44 -2.69
CA LEU A 126 5.58 -3.40 -3.15
C LEU A 126 4.38 -3.32 -2.22
N ILE A 127 4.30 -2.25 -1.42
CA ILE A 127 3.13 -1.94 -0.59
C ILE A 127 2.19 -1.12 -1.46
N THR A 128 1.04 -1.71 -1.78
CA THR A 128 0.12 -1.19 -2.81
C THR A 128 -1.02 -0.37 -2.25
N GLY A 129 -1.16 -0.27 -0.91
CA GLY A 129 -2.33 0.37 -0.33
C GLY A 129 -3.61 -0.17 -0.95
N ASP A 130 -4.49 0.73 -1.34
CA ASP A 130 -5.80 0.42 -1.91
C ASP A 130 -5.86 0.49 -3.44
N LEU A 131 -4.70 0.60 -4.12
CA LEU A 131 -4.66 0.51 -5.58
C LEU A 131 -4.88 -0.93 -6.06
N LEU A 132 -4.11 -1.87 -5.51
CA LEU A 132 -4.09 -3.27 -5.95
C LEU A 132 -4.17 -4.20 -4.75
N PHE A 133 -5.23 -5.00 -4.69
CA PHE A 133 -5.40 -6.09 -3.73
C PHE A 133 -5.12 -7.44 -4.38
N VAL A 134 -5.15 -8.49 -3.59
CA VAL A 134 -5.12 -9.86 -4.12
C VAL A 134 -6.45 -10.19 -4.79
N GLY A 135 -6.44 -10.31 -6.11
CA GLY A 135 -7.59 -10.67 -6.92
C GLY A 135 -8.60 -9.54 -7.19
N LYS A 136 -8.30 -8.28 -6.80
CA LYS A 136 -9.14 -7.12 -7.12
C LYS A 136 -8.34 -5.82 -7.06
N VAL A 137 -8.99 -4.69 -7.37
CA VAL A 137 -8.45 -3.33 -7.23
C VAL A 137 -9.31 -2.49 -6.31
N GLY A 138 -8.85 -1.31 -5.94
CA GLY A 138 -9.55 -0.36 -5.08
C GLY A 138 -10.91 0.08 -5.63
N GLY A 139 -11.75 0.61 -4.76
CA GLY A 139 -12.99 1.28 -5.17
C GLY A 139 -12.67 2.66 -5.75
N THR A 140 -13.55 3.17 -6.64
CA THR A 140 -13.48 4.53 -7.16
C THR A 140 -14.83 5.21 -7.06
N GLN A 141 -14.86 6.54 -6.96
CA GLN A 141 -16.10 7.27 -6.74
C GLN A 141 -16.93 7.45 -8.03
N ASN A 142 -16.25 7.50 -9.17
CA ASN A 142 -16.85 7.74 -10.48
C ASN A 142 -15.99 7.19 -11.61
N ASP A 143 -16.48 7.30 -12.86
CA ASP A 143 -15.78 6.81 -14.05
C ASP A 143 -14.46 7.54 -14.34
N ALA A 144 -14.36 8.83 -13.99
CA ALA A 144 -13.12 9.59 -14.22
C ALA A 144 -12.00 9.08 -13.31
N ASP A 145 -12.33 8.79 -12.05
CA ASP A 145 -11.40 8.18 -11.09
C ASP A 145 -11.02 6.76 -11.53
N ALA A 146 -11.99 5.97 -12.02
CA ALA A 146 -11.73 4.64 -12.53
C ALA A 146 -10.79 4.64 -13.76
N ARG A 147 -10.93 5.62 -14.68
CA ARG A 147 -9.99 5.82 -15.79
C ARG A 147 -8.60 6.16 -15.31
N THR A 148 -8.53 7.02 -14.29
CA THR A 148 -7.26 7.41 -13.68
C THR A 148 -6.59 6.22 -13.01
N GLU A 149 -7.35 5.40 -12.27
CA GLU A 149 -6.84 4.17 -11.64
C GLU A 149 -6.35 3.15 -12.69
N TRP A 150 -7.08 2.97 -13.79
CA TRP A 150 -6.62 2.14 -14.92
C TRP A 150 -5.23 2.56 -15.40
N ARG A 151 -5.03 3.86 -15.66
CA ARG A 151 -3.72 4.39 -16.11
C ARG A 151 -2.64 4.20 -15.06
N SER A 152 -2.96 4.41 -13.78
CA SER A 152 -2.05 4.17 -12.65
C SER A 152 -1.63 2.72 -12.56
N LEU A 153 -2.57 1.78 -12.72
CA LEU A 153 -2.29 0.34 -12.75
C LEU A 153 -1.39 -0.03 -13.94
N GLN A 154 -1.73 0.42 -15.18
CA GLN A 154 -0.91 0.15 -16.36
C GLN A 154 0.52 0.68 -16.18
N ARG A 155 0.67 1.90 -15.66
CA ARG A 155 1.99 2.47 -15.34
C ARG A 155 2.72 1.63 -14.31
N LEU A 156 2.09 1.27 -13.19
CA LEU A 156 2.70 0.46 -12.13
C LEU A 156 3.27 -0.85 -12.67
N LEU A 157 2.50 -1.54 -13.53
CA LEU A 157 2.91 -2.81 -14.14
C LEU A 157 4.13 -2.70 -15.06
N THR A 158 4.51 -1.50 -15.49
CA THR A 158 5.76 -1.26 -16.23
C THR A 158 6.95 -0.86 -15.34
N LEU A 159 6.68 -0.40 -14.12
CA LEU A 159 7.71 0.09 -13.19
C LEU A 159 8.36 -1.03 -12.38
N VAL A 160 7.65 -2.14 -12.15
CA VAL A 160 8.10 -3.20 -11.24
C VAL A 160 8.17 -4.56 -11.94
N PRO A 161 9.19 -5.39 -11.63
CA PRO A 161 9.31 -6.75 -12.17
C PRO A 161 8.15 -7.66 -11.75
N ASP A 162 7.90 -8.71 -12.53
CA ASP A 162 6.83 -9.67 -12.27
C ASP A 162 6.99 -10.44 -10.95
N GLU A 163 8.22 -10.65 -10.50
CA GLU A 163 8.54 -11.33 -9.23
C GLU A 163 8.35 -10.44 -7.99
N THR A 164 7.95 -9.17 -8.19
CA THR A 164 7.69 -8.25 -7.08
C THR A 164 6.49 -8.73 -6.28
N THR A 165 6.66 -8.81 -4.94
CA THR A 165 5.58 -9.19 -4.02
C THR A 165 4.65 -8.01 -3.79
N VAL A 166 3.34 -8.27 -3.84
CA VAL A 166 2.25 -7.31 -3.63
C VAL A 166 1.75 -7.42 -2.19
N TRP A 167 1.75 -6.30 -1.47
CA TRP A 167 1.35 -6.16 -0.07
C TRP A 167 0.23 -5.09 0.02
N PRO A 168 -1.05 -5.51 0.07
CA PRO A 168 -2.20 -4.61 -0.05
C PRO A 168 -2.57 -3.89 1.24
N GLY A 169 -3.39 -2.84 1.16
CA GLY A 169 -3.93 -2.13 2.31
C GLY A 169 -4.97 -2.92 3.13
N HIS A 170 -5.60 -3.94 2.53
CA HIS A 170 -6.62 -4.75 3.20
C HIS A 170 -6.51 -6.25 2.88
N ASP A 171 -6.96 -7.10 3.83
CA ASP A 171 -7.05 -8.55 3.69
C ASP A 171 -8.35 -8.95 2.97
N TYR A 172 -8.52 -8.51 1.73
CA TYR A 172 -9.71 -8.80 0.93
C TYR A 172 -9.58 -10.04 0.05
N GLY A 173 -8.38 -10.54 -0.13
CA GLY A 173 -8.09 -11.68 -1.00
C GLY A 173 -8.18 -13.02 -0.32
N VAL A 174 -7.87 -14.07 -1.07
CA VAL A 174 -7.77 -15.47 -0.56
C VAL A 174 -6.49 -15.72 0.21
N ARG A 175 -5.58 -14.76 0.23
CA ARG A 175 -4.28 -14.77 0.91
C ARG A 175 -3.86 -13.32 1.21
N PRO A 176 -2.94 -13.10 2.17
CA PRO A 176 -2.59 -11.76 2.62
C PRO A 176 -1.63 -11.00 1.68
N SER A 177 -1.03 -11.68 0.71
CA SER A 177 -0.08 -11.12 -0.25
C SER A 177 -0.11 -11.86 -1.57
N SER A 178 0.49 -11.29 -2.63
CA SER A 178 0.55 -11.87 -3.96
C SER A 178 1.89 -11.55 -4.64
N THR A 179 1.97 -11.72 -5.95
CA THR A 179 3.03 -11.20 -6.81
C THR A 179 2.44 -10.49 -8.01
N ILE A 180 3.18 -9.58 -8.61
CA ILE A 180 2.75 -8.88 -9.84
C ILE A 180 2.45 -9.91 -10.94
N TRP A 181 3.29 -10.94 -11.08
CA TRP A 181 3.04 -12.03 -12.04
C TRP A 181 1.68 -12.67 -11.85
N LEU A 182 1.37 -13.03 -10.60
CA LEU A 182 0.11 -13.73 -10.32
C LEU A 182 -1.10 -12.82 -10.54
N GLU A 183 -1.03 -11.56 -10.11
CA GLU A 183 -2.11 -10.60 -10.33
C GLU A 183 -2.32 -10.34 -11.84
N LYS A 184 -1.27 -10.23 -12.65
CA LYS A 184 -1.38 -10.13 -14.12
C LYS A 184 -2.11 -11.31 -14.75
N HIS A 185 -2.06 -12.50 -14.14
CA HIS A 185 -2.63 -13.74 -14.71
C HIS A 185 -3.96 -14.16 -14.09
N THR A 186 -4.34 -13.60 -12.95
CA THR A 186 -5.53 -14.06 -12.19
C THR A 186 -6.47 -12.95 -11.74
N ASN A 187 -6.00 -11.70 -11.65
CA ASN A 187 -6.82 -10.59 -11.22
C ASN A 187 -7.75 -10.14 -12.35
N PRO A 188 -9.09 -10.26 -12.21
CA PRO A 188 -10.01 -9.96 -13.30
C PRO A 188 -9.91 -8.53 -13.82
N PHE A 189 -9.49 -7.58 -12.99
CA PHE A 189 -9.29 -6.19 -13.39
C PHE A 189 -8.02 -6.01 -14.25
N LEU A 190 -6.94 -6.73 -13.93
CA LEU A 190 -5.71 -6.68 -14.72
C LEU A 190 -5.80 -7.51 -16.02
N LEU A 191 -6.75 -8.44 -16.10
CA LEU A 191 -7.06 -9.21 -17.30
C LEU A 191 -7.96 -8.44 -18.28
N CYS A 192 -8.46 -7.26 -17.93
CA CYS A 192 -9.23 -6.44 -18.87
C CYS A 192 -8.36 -6.01 -20.06
N GLU A 193 -8.84 -6.28 -21.27
CA GLU A 193 -8.11 -5.99 -22.52
C GLU A 193 -7.90 -4.48 -22.76
N ASN A 194 -8.78 -3.64 -22.21
CA ASN A 194 -8.76 -2.19 -22.42
C ASN A 194 -9.52 -1.44 -21.32
N GLU A 195 -9.36 -0.10 -21.30
CA GLU A 195 -10.01 0.79 -20.34
C GLU A 195 -11.54 0.61 -20.28
N ALA A 196 -12.20 0.43 -21.44
CA ALA A 196 -13.65 0.27 -21.48
C ALA A 196 -14.13 -1.04 -20.81
N ALA A 197 -13.36 -2.12 -20.96
CA ALA A 197 -13.64 -3.38 -20.27
C ALA A 197 -13.43 -3.24 -18.76
N PHE A 198 -12.38 -2.54 -18.33
CA PHE A 198 -12.11 -2.26 -16.93
C PHE A 198 -13.24 -1.45 -16.28
N LEU A 199 -13.70 -0.38 -16.94
CA LEU A 199 -14.80 0.45 -16.44
C LEU A 199 -16.10 -0.35 -16.30
N ARG A 200 -16.45 -1.17 -17.30
CA ARG A 200 -17.61 -2.07 -17.21
C ARG A 200 -17.49 -3.03 -16.04
N LEU A 201 -16.33 -3.67 -15.86
CA LEU A 201 -16.13 -4.59 -14.76
C LEU A 201 -16.27 -3.89 -13.40
N LYS A 202 -15.72 -2.67 -13.25
CA LYS A 202 -15.90 -1.87 -12.01
C LYS A 202 -17.37 -1.57 -11.74
N ALA A 203 -18.12 -1.12 -12.73
CA ALA A 203 -19.56 -0.82 -12.60
C ALA A 203 -20.37 -2.08 -12.24
N GLU A 204 -20.01 -3.23 -12.77
CA GLU A 204 -20.73 -4.50 -12.61
C GLU A 204 -20.11 -5.41 -11.52
N TRP A 205 -19.11 -4.93 -10.75
CA TRP A 205 -18.33 -5.78 -9.84
C TRP A 205 -19.19 -6.55 -8.84
N ALA A 206 -20.22 -5.90 -8.27
CA ALA A 206 -21.13 -6.56 -7.32
C ALA A 206 -21.88 -7.74 -7.97
N GLN A 207 -22.35 -7.57 -9.20
CA GLN A 207 -23.02 -8.61 -9.96
C GLN A 207 -22.05 -9.72 -10.40
N PHE A 208 -20.83 -9.34 -10.77
CA PHE A 208 -19.77 -10.28 -11.12
C PHE A 208 -19.44 -11.19 -9.94
N LYS A 209 -19.23 -10.63 -8.74
CA LYS A 209 -19.02 -11.43 -7.51
C LYS A 209 -20.17 -12.40 -7.25
N GLN A 210 -21.42 -11.93 -7.35
CA GLN A 210 -22.60 -12.76 -7.12
C GLN A 210 -22.65 -13.96 -8.09
N ARG A 211 -22.37 -13.73 -9.39
CA ARG A 211 -22.33 -14.79 -10.41
C ARG A 211 -21.29 -15.89 -10.13
N LEU A 212 -20.16 -15.50 -9.54
CA LEU A 212 -19.06 -16.42 -9.19
C LEU A 212 -19.16 -16.98 -7.78
N GLY A 213 -20.19 -16.64 -6.99
CA GLY A 213 -20.30 -17.04 -5.58
C GLY A 213 -19.22 -16.45 -4.68
N LEU A 214 -18.59 -15.34 -5.09
CA LEU A 214 -17.59 -14.63 -4.31
C LEU A 214 -18.26 -13.71 -3.27
N LYS A 215 -17.67 -13.64 -2.06
CA LYS A 215 -18.14 -12.75 -0.99
C LYS A 215 -17.48 -11.38 -1.06
#